data_904c82bf7a3686944e0a8434a905d4cc
#
_entry.id   904c82bf7a3686944e0a8434a905d4cc
#
_cell.length_a   1.000
_cell.length_b   1.000
_cell.length_c   1.000
_cell.angle_alpha   90.00
_cell.angle_beta   90.00
_cell.angle_gamma   90.00
#
_symmetry.space_group_name_H-M   'P 1'
#
loop_
_entity.id
_entity.type
_entity.pdbx_description
1 polymer ?
#
loop_
_entity_poly.entity_id
_entity_poly.type
_entity_poly.pdbx_seq_one_letter_code
_entity_poly.pdbx_strand_id
1 'polypeptide(L)'
;RDTDRSRGLGDVYKRQEEFNITEKINQLPDNKSIKLENVCFTYDGADRDYVLDNVTLEIPQNKVTAIVGASGSGKTTIIKLLLGFYSPLKGNIKIQDVSLDDINPHLWRARLGAVLQDSFIFSDTIANNIAIGEESIDKKRLLQAVEIANIREFIESLPLKYNTKIGMEGNGISQGQKQRLLIARAVYKNPEYLFFDEATNSLDANNERAILDNLMNFYVGKTVVVVAHRLSTVQNADHIIVLDRGKIAEQGTHKQLISLKRSYYTLIKNQLELGM
;
A
#
# COMPACT_ATOMS: atom_id res chain seq x y z
N ARG A 1 16.26 -38.65 1.78
CA ARG A 1 16.39 -37.29 2.41
C ARG A 1 16.05 -36.14 1.48
N ASP A 2 15.54 -36.39 0.27
CA ASP A 2 15.17 -35.35 -0.73
C ASP A 2 13.66 -35.11 -0.89
N THR A 3 12.83 -35.73 -0.05
CA THR A 3 11.37 -35.65 -0.15
C THR A 3 10.75 -34.45 0.60
N ASP A 4 11.46 -33.76 1.49
CA ASP A 4 10.90 -32.65 2.28
C ASP A 4 11.05 -31.27 1.63
N ARG A 5 11.99 -31.09 0.67
CA ARG A 5 12.11 -29.83 -0.08
C ARG A 5 11.07 -29.66 -1.18
N SER A 6 10.54 -30.78 -1.71
CA SER A 6 9.50 -30.75 -2.75
C SER A 6 8.10 -30.41 -2.20
N ARG A 7 7.83 -30.65 -0.91
CA ARG A 7 6.53 -30.32 -0.29
C ARG A 7 6.33 -28.82 -0.12
N GLY A 8 7.38 -28.07 0.27
CA GLY A 8 7.28 -26.62 0.43
C GLY A 8 7.04 -25.84 -0.88
N LEU A 9 7.63 -26.31 -1.97
CA LEU A 9 7.39 -25.74 -3.31
C LEU A 9 6.01 -26.16 -3.86
N GLY A 10 5.55 -27.37 -3.57
CA GLY A 10 4.21 -27.85 -3.93
C GLY A 10 3.10 -27.05 -3.25
N ASP A 11 3.27 -26.61 -2.02
CA ASP A 11 2.27 -25.80 -1.29
C ASP A 11 2.24 -24.34 -1.77
N VAL A 12 3.37 -23.80 -2.23
CA VAL A 12 3.40 -22.47 -2.89
C VAL A 12 2.74 -22.55 -4.26
N TYR A 13 2.97 -23.62 -5.03
CA TYR A 13 2.28 -23.85 -6.31
C TYR A 13 0.81 -24.23 -6.13
N LYS A 14 0.43 -24.98 -5.09
CA LYS A 14 -0.97 -25.28 -4.78
C LYS A 14 -1.80 -24.06 -4.39
N ARG A 15 -1.19 -23.00 -3.84
CA ARG A 15 -1.86 -21.71 -3.66
C ARG A 15 -2.03 -20.93 -4.95
N GLN A 16 -1.37 -21.33 -6.04
CA GLN A 16 -1.65 -20.90 -7.42
C GLN A 16 -2.66 -21.80 -8.13
N GLU A 17 -3.09 -22.93 -7.49
CA GLU A 17 -4.15 -23.78 -8.04
C GLU A 17 -5.45 -22.99 -8.07
N GLU A 18 -5.80 -22.64 -9.30
CA GLU A 18 -7.15 -22.51 -9.82
C GLU A 18 -8.16 -22.02 -8.78
N PHE A 19 -8.07 -20.73 -8.45
CA PHE A 19 -9.27 -20.06 -8.01
C PHE A 19 -10.32 -20.36 -9.07
N ASN A 20 -11.40 -21.03 -8.67
CA ASN A 20 -12.56 -21.25 -9.52
C ASN A 20 -13.16 -19.87 -9.80
N ILE A 21 -12.52 -19.15 -10.75
CA ILE A 21 -12.80 -17.75 -11.10
C ILE A 21 -14.24 -17.60 -11.54
N THR A 22 -14.84 -18.69 -12.00
CA THR A 22 -16.24 -18.74 -12.46
C THR A 22 -17.27 -18.57 -11.33
N GLU A 23 -16.91 -18.86 -10.07
CA GLU A 23 -17.79 -18.68 -8.91
C GLU A 23 -17.53 -17.37 -8.15
N LYS A 24 -16.49 -16.62 -8.53
CA LYS A 24 -16.14 -15.38 -7.86
C LYS A 24 -16.96 -14.19 -8.34
N ILE A 25 -17.14 -13.23 -7.43
CA ILE A 25 -17.87 -11.99 -7.73
C ILE A 25 -17.03 -11.13 -8.69
N ASN A 26 -17.62 -10.78 -9.83
CA ASN A 26 -17.00 -10.02 -10.90
C ASN A 26 -17.41 -8.52 -10.94
N GLN A 27 -18.08 -8.04 -9.90
CA GLN A 27 -18.44 -6.64 -9.74
C GLN A 27 -18.26 -6.23 -8.28
N LEU A 28 -17.56 -5.11 -8.05
CA LEU A 28 -17.43 -4.56 -6.70
C LEU A 28 -18.74 -3.90 -6.24
N PRO A 29 -19.03 -3.90 -4.92
CA PRO A 29 -20.15 -3.16 -4.37
C PRO A 29 -20.03 -1.65 -4.62
N ASP A 30 -21.16 -0.93 -4.57
CA ASP A 30 -21.20 0.53 -4.76
C ASP A 30 -20.49 1.26 -3.60
N ASN A 31 -20.74 0.83 -2.36
CA ASN A 31 -19.97 1.31 -1.20
C ASN A 31 -18.66 0.56 -1.13
N LYS A 32 -17.57 1.31 -1.18
CA LYS A 32 -16.19 0.81 -1.27
C LYS A 32 -15.42 0.94 0.03
N SER A 33 -16.12 1.01 1.18
CA SER A 33 -15.48 0.90 2.49
C SER A 33 -14.92 -0.50 2.69
N ILE A 34 -13.80 -0.60 3.41
CA ILE A 34 -13.18 -1.87 3.74
C ILE A 34 -13.34 -2.10 5.23
N LYS A 35 -13.80 -3.30 5.62
CA LYS A 35 -13.96 -3.70 7.01
C LYS A 35 -13.10 -4.92 7.31
N LEU A 36 -12.34 -4.85 8.39
CA LEU A 36 -11.71 -6.00 9.02
C LEU A 36 -12.55 -6.37 10.23
N GLU A 37 -13.00 -7.62 10.34
CA GLU A 37 -13.85 -8.12 11.41
C GLU A 37 -13.15 -9.26 12.15
N ASN A 38 -12.70 -9.02 13.38
CA ASN A 38 -12.01 -9.98 14.24
C ASN A 38 -10.84 -10.71 13.58
N VAL A 39 -10.05 -9.97 12.79
CA VAL A 39 -8.95 -10.53 11.99
C VAL A 39 -7.80 -10.95 12.88
N CYS A 40 -7.43 -12.25 12.81
CA CYS A 40 -6.19 -12.78 13.36
C CYS A 40 -5.32 -13.32 12.25
N PHE A 41 -4.00 -13.06 12.34
CA PHE A 41 -3.04 -13.48 11.33
C PHE A 41 -1.66 -13.78 11.91
N THR A 42 -0.98 -14.81 11.35
CA THR A 42 0.45 -15.08 11.48
C THR A 42 1.01 -15.60 10.16
N TYR A 43 2.31 -15.41 9.90
CA TYR A 43 2.94 -15.85 8.65
C TYR A 43 3.22 -17.34 8.59
N ASP A 44 3.47 -18.01 9.72
CA ASP A 44 4.04 -19.36 9.79
C ASP A 44 3.11 -20.43 10.41
N GLY A 45 1.80 -20.20 10.39
CA GLY A 45 0.82 -21.18 10.90
C GLY A 45 0.41 -20.98 12.36
N ALA A 46 -0.44 -21.89 12.88
CA ALA A 46 -1.24 -21.69 14.08
C ALA A 46 -0.48 -21.75 15.42
N ASP A 47 0.77 -22.20 15.43
CA ASP A 47 1.55 -22.43 16.66
C ASP A 47 2.43 -21.25 17.11
N ARG A 48 2.30 -20.11 16.44
CA ARG A 48 3.04 -18.88 16.77
C ARG A 48 2.11 -17.78 17.25
N ASP A 49 2.67 -16.83 17.98
CA ASP A 49 1.97 -15.61 18.40
C ASP A 49 1.41 -14.87 17.19
N TYR A 50 0.21 -14.37 17.31
CA TYR A 50 -0.44 -13.60 16.27
C TYR A 50 0.35 -12.31 15.97
N VAL A 51 0.62 -12.05 14.69
CA VAL A 51 1.08 -10.73 14.20
C VAL A 51 -0.06 -9.72 14.24
N LEU A 52 -1.29 -10.18 13.97
CA LEU A 52 -2.53 -9.42 14.16
C LEU A 52 -3.45 -10.26 15.03
N ASP A 53 -3.95 -9.69 16.12
CA ASP A 53 -4.76 -10.37 17.11
C ASP A 53 -6.10 -9.64 17.30
N ASN A 54 -7.17 -10.24 16.80
CA ASN A 54 -8.54 -9.76 16.89
C ASN A 54 -8.71 -8.30 16.40
N VAL A 55 -8.15 -7.98 15.24
CA VAL A 55 -8.21 -6.65 14.66
C VAL A 55 -9.58 -6.42 14.04
N THR A 56 -10.29 -5.40 14.55
CA THR A 56 -11.57 -4.92 13.99
C THR A 56 -11.44 -3.44 13.70
N LEU A 57 -11.57 -3.06 12.43
CA LEU A 57 -11.48 -1.68 11.97
C LEU A 57 -12.29 -1.45 10.68
N GLU A 58 -12.60 -0.21 10.42
CA GLU A 58 -13.19 0.23 9.15
C GLU A 58 -12.30 1.28 8.48
N ILE A 59 -12.08 1.12 7.18
CA ILE A 59 -11.44 2.08 6.28
C ILE A 59 -12.56 2.73 5.48
N PRO A 60 -12.91 3.99 5.79
CA PRO A 60 -14.02 4.66 5.14
C PRO A 60 -13.77 4.89 3.65
N GLN A 61 -14.81 4.74 2.84
CA GLN A 61 -14.75 5.05 1.41
C GLN A 61 -14.37 6.51 1.16
N ASN A 62 -13.55 6.74 0.12
CA ASN A 62 -13.15 8.08 -0.35
C ASN A 62 -12.48 8.95 0.73
N LYS A 63 -11.79 8.30 1.66
CA LYS A 63 -11.08 8.92 2.77
C LYS A 63 -9.64 8.45 2.84
N VAL A 64 -8.80 9.26 3.45
CA VAL A 64 -7.41 8.94 3.74
C VAL A 64 -7.35 8.37 5.17
N THR A 65 -6.97 7.10 5.28
CA THR A 65 -6.73 6.42 6.56
C THR A 65 -5.25 6.25 6.78
N ALA A 66 -4.72 6.80 7.87
CA ALA A 66 -3.34 6.58 8.29
C ALA A 66 -3.25 5.45 9.32
N ILE A 67 -2.34 4.52 9.11
CA ILE A 67 -2.00 3.47 10.08
C ILE A 67 -0.64 3.83 10.69
N VAL A 68 -0.61 4.01 12.00
CA VAL A 68 0.57 4.37 12.79
C VAL A 68 0.83 3.35 13.90
N GLY A 69 2.05 3.31 14.41
CA GLY A 69 2.45 2.40 15.49
C GLY A 69 3.95 2.10 15.43
N ALA A 70 4.46 1.46 16.47
CA ALA A 70 5.86 1.06 16.56
C ALA A 70 6.26 0.11 15.40
N SER A 71 7.56 -0.02 15.14
CA SER A 71 8.06 -1.04 14.21
C SER A 71 7.64 -2.43 14.69
N GLY A 72 7.24 -3.30 13.77
CA GLY A 72 6.75 -4.65 14.10
C GLY A 72 5.33 -4.71 14.67
N SER A 73 4.58 -3.60 14.76
CA SER A 73 3.20 -3.62 15.27
C SER A 73 2.16 -4.27 14.34
N GLY A 74 2.52 -4.64 13.10
CA GLY A 74 1.63 -5.30 12.14
C GLY A 74 1.09 -4.41 11.00
N LYS A 75 1.55 -3.16 10.88
CA LYS A 75 1.06 -2.19 9.85
C LYS A 75 1.19 -2.72 8.43
N THR A 76 2.38 -3.14 8.02
CA THR A 76 2.66 -3.75 6.70
C THR A 76 1.83 -5.01 6.49
N THR A 77 1.58 -5.77 7.55
CA THR A 77 0.76 -6.99 7.49
C THR A 77 -0.69 -6.66 7.12
N ILE A 78 -1.27 -5.61 7.71
CA ILE A 78 -2.61 -5.13 7.31
C ILE A 78 -2.62 -4.78 5.81
N ILE A 79 -1.64 -4.02 5.32
CA ILE A 79 -1.55 -3.71 3.89
C ILE A 79 -1.49 -4.98 3.03
N LYS A 80 -0.67 -5.96 3.40
CA LYS A 80 -0.53 -7.22 2.65
C LYS A 80 -1.82 -8.03 2.62
N LEU A 81 -2.59 -8.04 3.70
CA LEU A 81 -3.91 -8.66 3.75
C LEU A 81 -4.91 -7.92 2.85
N LEU A 82 -4.93 -6.59 2.91
CA LEU A 82 -5.80 -5.75 2.06
C LEU A 82 -5.50 -5.90 0.56
N LEU A 83 -4.22 -6.13 0.20
CA LEU A 83 -3.82 -6.42 -1.17
C LEU A 83 -4.19 -7.85 -1.63
N GLY A 84 -4.67 -8.71 -0.71
CA GLY A 84 -4.99 -10.09 -1.00
C GLY A 84 -3.76 -10.98 -1.21
N PHE A 85 -2.60 -10.64 -0.62
CA PHE A 85 -1.41 -11.49 -0.65
C PHE A 85 -1.54 -12.66 0.30
N TYR A 86 -2.33 -12.49 1.35
CA TYR A 86 -2.63 -13.51 2.35
C TYR A 86 -4.10 -13.40 2.73
N SER A 87 -4.69 -14.52 3.15
CA SER A 87 -6.00 -14.56 3.81
C SER A 87 -5.82 -14.60 5.33
N PRO A 88 -6.72 -14.00 6.12
CA PRO A 88 -6.66 -14.08 7.57
C PRO A 88 -6.87 -15.51 8.05
N LEU A 89 -6.25 -15.88 9.19
CA LEU A 89 -6.49 -17.18 9.85
C LEU A 89 -7.86 -17.25 10.51
N LYS A 90 -8.31 -16.11 11.05
CA LYS A 90 -9.64 -15.94 11.66
C LYS A 90 -10.18 -14.58 11.31
N GLY A 91 -11.51 -14.46 11.34
CA GLY A 91 -12.20 -13.24 10.96
C GLY A 91 -12.31 -13.07 9.45
N ASN A 92 -12.78 -11.91 8.99
CA ASN A 92 -13.02 -11.62 7.59
C ASN A 92 -12.56 -10.22 7.22
N ILE A 93 -12.16 -10.06 5.95
CA ILE A 93 -11.96 -8.77 5.31
C ILE A 93 -13.07 -8.60 4.29
N LYS A 94 -13.81 -7.51 4.37
CA LYS A 94 -14.97 -7.25 3.52
C LYS A 94 -14.85 -5.92 2.80
N ILE A 95 -15.36 -5.89 1.58
CA ILE A 95 -15.68 -4.65 0.86
C ILE A 95 -17.18 -4.48 0.98
N GLN A 96 -17.61 -3.49 1.78
CA GLN A 96 -19.00 -3.38 2.26
C GLN A 96 -19.40 -4.67 3.02
N ASP A 97 -20.24 -5.51 2.42
CA ASP A 97 -20.72 -6.80 3.00
C ASP A 97 -20.18 -8.03 2.25
N VAL A 98 -19.35 -7.83 1.21
CA VAL A 98 -18.78 -8.89 0.40
C VAL A 98 -17.40 -9.26 0.91
N SER A 99 -17.16 -10.54 1.19
CA SER A 99 -15.84 -11.02 1.59
C SER A 99 -14.81 -10.79 0.48
N LEU A 100 -13.63 -10.30 0.83
CA LEU A 100 -12.53 -10.12 -0.12
C LEU A 100 -12.13 -11.45 -0.78
N ASP A 101 -12.24 -12.55 -0.04
CA ASP A 101 -11.97 -13.89 -0.56
C ASP A 101 -12.97 -14.34 -1.64
N ASP A 102 -14.18 -13.74 -1.68
CA ASP A 102 -15.21 -14.05 -2.69
C ASP A 102 -15.08 -13.16 -3.95
N ILE A 103 -14.28 -12.10 -3.90
CA ILE A 103 -14.05 -11.21 -5.03
C ILE A 103 -13.01 -11.83 -5.98
N ASN A 104 -13.25 -11.69 -7.30
CA ASN A 104 -12.27 -12.09 -8.30
C ASN A 104 -10.95 -11.33 -8.07
N PRO A 105 -9.81 -12.03 -7.83
CA PRO A 105 -8.54 -11.39 -7.56
C PRO A 105 -8.03 -10.48 -8.69
N HIS A 106 -8.35 -10.78 -9.95
CA HIS A 106 -7.99 -9.92 -11.07
C HIS A 106 -8.78 -8.62 -11.06
N LEU A 107 -10.09 -8.70 -10.77
CA LEU A 107 -10.92 -7.51 -10.59
C LEU A 107 -10.39 -6.64 -9.44
N TRP A 108 -10.10 -7.26 -8.28
CA TRP A 108 -9.56 -6.54 -7.13
C TRP A 108 -8.26 -5.82 -7.47
N ARG A 109 -7.27 -6.56 -7.99
CA ARG A 109 -5.95 -6.00 -8.37
C ARG A 109 -6.03 -4.91 -9.44
N ALA A 110 -7.00 -4.98 -10.35
CA ALA A 110 -7.20 -3.94 -11.35
C ALA A 110 -7.66 -2.60 -10.75
N ARG A 111 -8.23 -2.61 -9.54
CA ARG A 111 -8.70 -1.42 -8.82
C ARG A 111 -7.68 -0.86 -7.84
N LEU A 112 -6.52 -1.50 -7.70
CA LEU A 112 -5.50 -1.14 -6.71
C LEU A 112 -4.33 -0.39 -7.33
N GLY A 113 -3.82 0.58 -6.57
CA GLY A 113 -2.46 1.10 -6.70
C GLY A 113 -1.73 0.90 -5.36
N ALA A 114 -0.51 0.40 -5.41
CA ALA A 114 0.26 0.15 -4.21
C ALA A 114 1.73 0.53 -4.36
N VAL A 115 2.31 1.10 -3.31
CA VAL A 115 3.75 1.24 -3.11
C VAL A 115 4.10 0.57 -1.79
N LEU A 116 4.85 -0.53 -1.87
CA LEU A 116 5.29 -1.30 -0.71
C LEU A 116 6.77 -1.04 -0.46
N GLN A 117 7.22 -1.29 0.76
CA GLN A 117 8.62 -1.17 1.15
C GLN A 117 9.54 -2.04 0.26
N ASP A 118 9.08 -3.26 -0.09
CA ASP A 118 9.81 -4.23 -0.91
C ASP A 118 9.55 -4.09 -2.42
N SER A 119 8.96 -2.96 -2.86
CA SER A 119 8.68 -2.74 -4.28
C SER A 119 9.96 -2.62 -5.10
N PHE A 120 9.96 -3.18 -6.30
CA PHE A 120 11.13 -3.22 -7.16
C PHE A 120 10.87 -2.62 -8.54
N ILE A 121 11.96 -2.25 -9.21
CA ILE A 121 11.98 -1.78 -10.59
C ILE A 121 12.39 -2.95 -11.48
N PHE A 122 11.64 -3.17 -12.55
CA PHE A 122 11.96 -4.18 -13.54
C PHE A 122 13.10 -3.69 -14.46
N SER A 123 13.89 -4.63 -14.99
CA SER A 123 14.89 -4.35 -16.02
C SER A 123 14.21 -4.06 -17.35
N ASP A 124 13.67 -2.85 -17.49
CA ASP A 124 12.90 -2.39 -18.64
C ASP A 124 12.97 -0.86 -18.74
N THR A 125 12.29 -0.28 -19.73
CA THR A 125 12.20 1.16 -19.87
C THR A 125 11.46 1.82 -18.72
N ILE A 126 11.69 3.10 -18.49
CA ILE A 126 10.93 3.90 -17.50
C ILE A 126 9.44 3.85 -17.81
N ALA A 127 9.07 4.01 -19.10
CA ALA A 127 7.66 3.95 -19.51
C ALA A 127 7.00 2.62 -19.16
N ASN A 128 7.65 1.48 -19.46
CA ASN A 128 7.14 0.15 -19.16
C ASN A 128 7.10 -0.12 -17.65
N ASN A 129 8.04 0.43 -16.89
CA ASN A 129 8.02 0.36 -15.43
C ASN A 129 6.85 1.10 -14.80
N ILE A 130 6.39 2.19 -15.39
CA ILE A 130 5.23 2.95 -14.91
C ILE A 130 3.92 2.28 -15.38
N ALA A 131 3.83 1.92 -16.66
CA ALA A 131 2.64 1.37 -17.30
C ALA A 131 2.61 -0.17 -17.33
N ILE A 132 3.00 -0.83 -16.23
CA ILE A 132 3.10 -2.29 -16.16
C ILE A 132 1.77 -2.96 -16.53
N GLY A 133 1.89 -3.95 -17.45
CA GLY A 133 0.78 -4.80 -17.88
C GLY A 133 -0.12 -4.15 -18.93
N GLU A 134 0.24 -2.99 -19.48
CA GLU A 134 -0.47 -2.37 -20.59
C GLU A 134 0.18 -2.78 -21.93
N GLU A 135 -0.62 -3.21 -22.90
CA GLU A 135 -0.13 -3.50 -24.27
C GLU A 135 0.24 -2.22 -25.01
N SER A 136 -0.47 -1.14 -24.75
CA SER A 136 -0.18 0.19 -25.29
C SER A 136 -0.20 1.26 -24.21
N ILE A 137 0.86 2.05 -24.12
CA ILE A 137 1.02 3.08 -23.10
C ILE A 137 0.20 4.31 -23.43
N ASP A 138 -0.73 4.70 -22.58
CA ASP A 138 -1.45 5.96 -22.65
C ASP A 138 -0.52 7.11 -22.24
N LYS A 139 -0.11 7.91 -23.24
CA LYS A 139 0.81 9.04 -23.03
C LYS A 139 0.26 10.09 -22.06
N LYS A 140 -1.05 10.34 -22.07
CA LYS A 140 -1.66 11.34 -21.18
C LYS A 140 -1.60 10.88 -19.73
N ARG A 141 -1.95 9.61 -19.47
CA ARG A 141 -1.85 9.00 -18.14
C ARG A 141 -0.39 8.94 -17.68
N LEU A 142 0.55 8.60 -18.57
CA LEU A 142 1.98 8.55 -18.25
C LEU A 142 2.49 9.93 -17.81
N LEU A 143 2.19 10.98 -18.55
CA LEU A 143 2.59 12.35 -18.20
C LEU A 143 1.95 12.79 -16.88
N GLN A 144 0.68 12.51 -16.67
CA GLN A 144 0.01 12.81 -15.40
C GLN A 144 0.65 12.08 -14.22
N ALA A 145 0.97 10.80 -14.38
CA ALA A 145 1.60 9.99 -13.32
C ALA A 145 2.99 10.51 -12.93
N VAL A 146 3.81 10.90 -13.90
CA VAL A 146 5.15 11.44 -13.62
C VAL A 146 5.11 12.84 -13.02
N GLU A 147 4.10 13.65 -13.34
CA GLU A 147 3.86 14.95 -12.68
C GLU A 147 3.47 14.76 -11.22
N ILE A 148 2.51 13.87 -10.94
CA ILE A 148 2.08 13.56 -9.56
C ILE A 148 3.28 13.08 -8.72
N ALA A 149 4.12 12.22 -9.29
CA ALA A 149 5.30 11.68 -8.63
C ALA A 149 6.50 12.66 -8.62
N ASN A 150 6.36 13.87 -9.17
CA ASN A 150 7.41 14.89 -9.26
C ASN A 150 8.73 14.35 -9.83
N ILE A 151 8.67 13.54 -10.92
CA ILE A 151 9.84 12.89 -11.51
C ILE A 151 10.06 13.27 -12.99
N ARG A 152 9.20 14.11 -13.56
CA ARG A 152 9.22 14.46 -14.97
C ARG A 152 10.56 15.08 -15.40
N GLU A 153 11.06 16.07 -14.67
CA GLU A 153 12.31 16.76 -15.01
C GLU A 153 13.50 15.78 -15.07
N PHE A 154 13.57 14.86 -14.11
CA PHE A 154 14.59 13.81 -14.12
C PHE A 154 14.50 12.95 -15.39
N ILE A 155 13.30 12.46 -15.74
CA ILE A 155 13.10 11.60 -16.90
C ILE A 155 13.46 12.37 -18.20
N GLU A 156 13.02 13.62 -18.33
CA GLU A 156 13.26 14.44 -19.52
C GLU A 156 14.72 14.88 -19.66
N SER A 157 15.51 14.87 -18.60
CA SER A 157 16.96 15.12 -18.63
C SER A 157 17.78 13.94 -19.17
N LEU A 158 17.20 12.73 -19.20
CA LEU A 158 17.89 11.54 -19.70
C LEU A 158 17.94 11.53 -21.24
N PRO A 159 19.03 11.02 -21.86
CA PRO A 159 19.18 11.00 -23.32
C PRO A 159 18.02 10.29 -24.05
N LEU A 160 17.55 9.17 -23.53
CA LEU A 160 16.44 8.38 -24.09
C LEU A 160 15.11 8.65 -23.41
N LYS A 161 15.06 9.61 -22.46
CA LYS A 161 13.84 10.00 -21.72
C LYS A 161 13.08 8.76 -21.20
N TYR A 162 11.80 8.64 -21.55
CA TYR A 162 10.93 7.53 -21.14
C TYR A 162 11.37 6.15 -21.65
N ASN A 163 12.18 6.10 -22.72
CA ASN A 163 12.75 4.87 -23.28
C ASN A 163 14.06 4.44 -22.62
N THR A 164 14.53 5.19 -21.61
CA THR A 164 15.73 4.82 -20.85
C THR A 164 15.46 3.54 -20.08
N LYS A 165 16.30 2.51 -20.30
CA LYS A 165 16.27 1.26 -19.53
C LYS A 165 16.87 1.49 -18.15
N ILE A 166 16.20 0.97 -17.13
CA ILE A 166 16.58 1.04 -15.72
C ILE A 166 16.41 -0.33 -15.05
N GLY A 167 16.91 -0.50 -13.84
CA GLY A 167 16.85 -1.76 -13.09
C GLY A 167 18.20 -2.46 -13.03
N MET A 168 18.22 -3.78 -12.74
CA MET A 168 19.48 -4.54 -12.51
C MET A 168 20.45 -4.50 -13.72
N GLU A 169 19.94 -4.45 -14.93
CA GLU A 169 20.73 -4.38 -16.16
C GLU A 169 20.76 -2.98 -16.78
N GLY A 170 20.02 -2.02 -16.21
CA GLY A 170 19.94 -0.64 -16.68
C GLY A 170 20.79 0.34 -15.88
N ASN A 171 20.64 1.62 -16.19
CA ASN A 171 21.27 2.70 -15.45
C ASN A 171 20.79 2.68 -14.00
N GLY A 172 21.72 2.87 -13.06
CA GLY A 172 21.39 3.05 -11.64
C GLY A 172 20.56 4.32 -11.42
N ILE A 173 19.56 4.21 -10.59
CA ILE A 173 18.74 5.34 -10.12
C ILE A 173 18.87 5.45 -8.60
N SER A 174 18.76 6.67 -8.07
CA SER A 174 18.77 6.87 -6.63
C SER A 174 17.52 6.27 -5.96
N GLN A 175 17.60 6.03 -4.65
CA GLN A 175 16.43 5.55 -3.89
C GLN A 175 15.22 6.48 -3.99
N GLY A 176 15.45 7.81 -3.96
CA GLY A 176 14.37 8.77 -4.15
C GLY A 176 13.77 8.73 -5.55
N GLN A 177 14.58 8.53 -6.60
CA GLN A 177 14.09 8.34 -7.97
C GLN A 177 13.31 7.04 -8.13
N LYS A 178 13.82 5.94 -7.54
CA LYS A 178 13.11 4.66 -7.48
C LYS A 178 11.74 4.83 -6.85
N GLN A 179 11.67 5.49 -5.70
CA GLN A 179 10.43 5.68 -4.96
C GLN A 179 9.42 6.52 -5.74
N ARG A 180 9.88 7.61 -6.40
CA ARG A 180 9.03 8.43 -7.28
C ARG A 180 8.50 7.64 -8.48
N LEU A 181 9.30 6.76 -9.09
CA LEU A 181 8.83 5.87 -10.16
C LEU A 181 7.77 4.88 -9.66
N LEU A 182 7.92 4.34 -8.45
CA LEU A 182 6.93 3.45 -7.85
C LEU A 182 5.62 4.17 -7.54
N ILE A 183 5.69 5.43 -7.11
CA ILE A 183 4.51 6.30 -6.95
C ILE A 183 3.85 6.55 -8.31
N ALA A 184 4.61 6.90 -9.36
CA ALA A 184 4.08 7.07 -10.71
C ALA A 184 3.38 5.80 -11.21
N ARG A 185 3.95 4.62 -10.98
CA ARG A 185 3.34 3.31 -11.27
C ARG A 185 1.99 3.13 -10.57
N ALA A 186 1.94 3.43 -9.27
CA ALA A 186 0.74 3.24 -8.47
C ALA A 186 -0.41 4.15 -8.93
N VAL A 187 -0.13 5.37 -9.37
CA VAL A 187 -1.15 6.34 -9.79
C VAL A 187 -1.52 6.25 -11.27
N TYR A 188 -0.67 5.64 -12.12
CA TYR A 188 -0.87 5.53 -13.57
C TYR A 188 -2.21 4.89 -13.96
N LYS A 189 -2.59 3.81 -13.25
CA LYS A 189 -3.85 3.09 -13.51
C LYS A 189 -5.09 3.85 -13.05
N ASN A 190 -4.93 5.00 -12.40
CA ASN A 190 -6.01 5.75 -11.78
C ASN A 190 -6.91 4.87 -10.88
N PRO A 191 -6.32 4.17 -9.90
CA PRO A 191 -7.01 3.18 -9.08
C PRO A 191 -8.06 3.80 -8.18
N GLU A 192 -8.99 2.96 -7.70
CA GLU A 192 -10.02 3.35 -6.72
C GLU A 192 -9.49 3.25 -5.28
N TYR A 193 -8.55 2.34 -5.05
CA TYR A 193 -7.88 2.12 -3.77
C TYR A 193 -6.38 2.33 -3.90
N LEU A 194 -5.80 3.03 -2.94
CA LEU A 194 -4.36 3.29 -2.89
C LEU A 194 -3.80 2.82 -1.55
N PHE A 195 -2.71 2.08 -1.60
CA PHE A 195 -2.00 1.57 -0.44
C PHE A 195 -0.56 2.00 -0.46
N PHE A 196 -0.14 2.78 0.51
CA PHE A 196 1.23 3.28 0.63
C PHE A 196 1.86 2.77 1.93
N ASP A 197 2.89 1.95 1.80
CA ASP A 197 3.71 1.50 2.93
C ASP A 197 5.04 2.23 2.90
N GLU A 198 5.17 3.26 3.73
CA GLU A 198 6.37 4.10 3.85
C GLU A 198 6.84 4.74 2.52
N ALA A 199 5.91 5.09 1.65
CA ALA A 199 6.19 5.50 0.27
C ALA A 199 7.01 6.80 0.13
N THR A 200 7.26 7.57 1.18
CA THR A 200 8.01 8.84 1.12
C THR A 200 9.28 8.87 1.95
N ASN A 201 9.65 7.76 2.61
CA ASN A 201 10.77 7.74 3.56
C ASN A 201 12.14 8.08 2.95
N SER A 202 12.36 7.75 1.69
CA SER A 202 13.64 7.98 0.98
C SER A 202 13.68 9.31 0.21
N LEU A 203 12.70 10.19 0.40
CA LEU A 203 12.61 11.47 -0.26
C LEU A 203 13.25 12.57 0.59
N ASP A 204 13.92 13.52 -0.07
CA ASP A 204 14.29 14.79 0.57
C ASP A 204 13.05 15.66 0.83
N ALA A 205 13.17 16.59 1.76
CA ALA A 205 12.04 17.37 2.26
C ALA A 205 11.30 18.19 1.18
N ASN A 206 12.01 18.69 0.15
CA ASN A 206 11.41 19.48 -0.93
C ASN A 206 10.59 18.59 -1.88
N ASN A 207 11.18 17.46 -2.31
CA ASN A 207 10.48 16.49 -3.16
C ASN A 207 9.30 15.85 -2.42
N GLU A 208 9.45 15.53 -1.14
CA GLU A 208 8.38 14.98 -0.34
C GLU A 208 7.17 15.91 -0.28
N ARG A 209 7.39 17.21 0.02
CA ARG A 209 6.30 18.18 0.12
C ARG A 209 5.55 18.31 -1.21
N ALA A 210 6.27 18.47 -2.33
CA ALA A 210 5.67 18.57 -3.65
C ALA A 210 4.85 17.31 -4.01
N ILE A 211 5.37 16.12 -3.70
CA ILE A 211 4.66 14.86 -3.94
C ILE A 211 3.42 14.73 -3.07
N LEU A 212 3.51 15.07 -1.78
CA LEU A 212 2.36 15.02 -0.89
C LEU A 212 1.24 15.96 -1.35
N ASP A 213 1.58 17.20 -1.76
CA ASP A 213 0.61 18.17 -2.28
C ASP A 213 -0.08 17.63 -3.56
N ASN A 214 0.68 17.04 -4.49
CA ASN A 214 0.14 16.42 -5.69
C ASN A 214 -0.74 15.21 -5.38
N LEU A 215 -0.29 14.34 -4.45
CA LEU A 215 -1.04 13.16 -4.04
C LEU A 215 -2.34 13.52 -3.32
N MET A 216 -2.37 14.55 -2.48
CA MET A 216 -3.58 15.00 -1.81
C MET A 216 -4.68 15.38 -2.83
N ASN A 217 -4.30 16.05 -3.92
CA ASN A 217 -5.24 16.34 -5.03
C ASN A 217 -5.69 15.07 -5.75
N PHE A 218 -4.79 14.10 -5.93
CA PHE A 218 -5.08 12.82 -6.59
C PHE A 218 -5.96 11.91 -5.73
N TYR A 219 -5.93 12.03 -4.41
CA TYR A 219 -6.71 11.22 -3.47
C TYR A 219 -8.20 11.55 -3.48
N VAL A 220 -8.60 12.69 -4.02
CA VAL A 220 -10.03 13.08 -4.07
C VAL A 220 -10.86 12.00 -4.76
N GLY A 221 -11.86 11.48 -4.04
CA GLY A 221 -12.75 10.41 -4.52
C GLY A 221 -12.13 9.01 -4.49
N LYS A 222 -10.99 8.81 -3.81
CA LYS A 222 -10.32 7.51 -3.67
C LYS A 222 -10.26 7.08 -2.21
N THR A 223 -10.25 5.78 -1.98
CA THR A 223 -10.01 5.18 -0.67
C THR A 223 -8.51 4.94 -0.51
N VAL A 224 -7.88 5.62 0.44
CA VAL A 224 -6.42 5.64 0.59
C VAL A 224 -6.02 5.13 1.97
N VAL A 225 -5.06 4.22 2.01
CA VAL A 225 -4.44 3.73 3.24
C VAL A 225 -2.95 4.04 3.20
N VAL A 226 -2.46 4.74 4.20
CA VAL A 226 -1.04 5.13 4.31
C VAL A 226 -0.47 4.61 5.62
N VAL A 227 0.55 3.77 5.56
CA VAL A 227 1.41 3.52 6.73
C VAL A 227 2.38 4.68 6.84
N ALA A 228 2.20 5.47 7.87
CA ALA A 228 2.90 6.74 8.03
C ALA A 228 3.84 6.72 9.25
N HIS A 229 5.05 7.19 9.02
CA HIS A 229 6.05 7.45 10.05
C HIS A 229 6.31 8.96 10.23
N ARG A 230 5.74 9.82 9.37
CA ARG A 230 5.94 11.27 9.43
C ARG A 230 4.65 11.98 9.83
N LEU A 231 4.80 12.94 10.73
CA LEU A 231 3.69 13.72 11.26
C LEU A 231 2.90 14.44 10.16
N SER A 232 3.58 15.00 9.16
CA SER A 232 2.95 15.69 8.02
C SER A 232 1.91 14.84 7.28
N THR A 233 2.19 13.55 7.11
CA THR A 233 1.26 12.61 6.47
C THR A 233 0.07 12.28 7.38
N VAL A 234 0.33 12.09 8.68
CA VAL A 234 -0.69 11.64 9.66
C VAL A 234 -1.68 12.76 9.98
N GLN A 235 -1.21 14.01 10.10
CA GLN A 235 -2.06 15.16 10.46
C GLN A 235 -3.17 15.43 9.43
N ASN A 236 -2.91 15.12 8.16
CA ASN A 236 -3.84 15.35 7.06
C ASN A 236 -4.78 14.16 6.78
N ALA A 237 -4.65 13.07 7.53
CA ALA A 237 -5.52 11.92 7.37
C ALA A 237 -6.92 12.19 7.98
N ASP A 238 -7.97 11.73 7.28
CA ASP A 238 -9.35 11.79 7.76
C ASP A 238 -9.57 10.86 8.94
N HIS A 239 -8.88 9.71 8.94
CA HIS A 239 -8.97 8.68 9.96
C HIS A 239 -7.58 8.14 10.31
N ILE A 240 -7.30 7.93 11.58
CA ILE A 240 -6.04 7.41 12.07
C ILE A 240 -6.30 6.16 12.89
N ILE A 241 -5.54 5.12 12.62
CA ILE A 241 -5.56 3.85 13.33
C ILE A 241 -4.19 3.67 13.99
N VAL A 242 -4.20 3.53 15.31
CA VAL A 242 -2.98 3.28 16.10
C VAL A 242 -2.91 1.79 16.39
N LEU A 243 -1.88 1.15 15.86
CA LEU A 243 -1.63 -0.27 16.04
C LEU A 243 -0.50 -0.49 17.05
N ASP A 244 -0.77 -1.29 18.08
CA ASP A 244 0.22 -1.70 19.06
C ASP A 244 0.18 -3.22 19.23
N ARG A 245 1.34 -3.88 19.01
CA ARG A 245 1.52 -5.33 19.16
C ARG A 245 0.39 -6.16 18.54
N GLY A 246 0.05 -5.85 17.29
CA GLY A 246 -0.97 -6.56 16.53
C GLY A 246 -2.43 -6.24 16.91
N LYS A 247 -2.68 -5.25 17.79
CA LYS A 247 -4.01 -4.84 18.21
C LYS A 247 -4.27 -3.36 17.91
N ILE A 248 -5.55 -3.01 17.76
CA ILE A 248 -5.95 -1.61 17.68
C ILE A 248 -5.91 -1.01 19.07
N ALA A 249 -5.00 -0.05 19.28
CA ALA A 249 -4.89 0.68 20.54
C ALA A 249 -5.83 1.89 20.58
N GLU A 250 -5.89 2.65 19.48
CA GLU A 250 -6.71 3.85 19.35
C GLU A 250 -7.13 4.04 17.89
N GLN A 251 -8.25 4.72 17.68
CA GLN A 251 -8.67 5.17 16.35
C GLN A 251 -9.48 6.45 16.45
N GLY A 252 -9.35 7.32 15.43
CA GLY A 252 -10.05 8.61 15.39
C GLY A 252 -9.33 9.62 14.50
N THR A 253 -9.67 10.89 14.62
CA THR A 253 -9.00 12.00 13.94
C THR A 253 -7.78 12.47 14.73
N HIS A 254 -6.87 13.19 14.07
CA HIS A 254 -5.69 13.78 14.75
C HIS A 254 -6.08 14.59 15.99
N LYS A 255 -7.09 15.46 15.88
CA LYS A 255 -7.55 16.31 16.99
C LYS A 255 -8.09 15.48 18.16
N GLN A 256 -8.88 14.44 17.89
CA GLN A 256 -9.41 13.54 18.92
C GLN A 256 -8.30 12.81 19.65
N LEU A 257 -7.39 12.18 18.90
CA LEU A 257 -6.31 11.36 19.48
C LEU A 257 -5.28 12.18 20.27
N ILE A 258 -4.96 13.40 19.83
CA ILE A 258 -4.11 14.32 20.60
C ILE A 258 -4.75 14.69 21.94
N SER A 259 -6.07 14.94 21.96
CA SER A 259 -6.79 15.30 23.18
C SER A 259 -6.85 14.18 24.23
N LEU A 260 -6.80 12.91 23.80
CA LEU A 260 -6.79 11.73 24.67
C LEU A 260 -5.46 11.55 25.42
N LYS A 261 -4.36 12.13 24.94
CA LYS A 261 -3.01 12.04 25.54
C LYS A 261 -2.55 10.60 25.83
N ARG A 262 -2.87 9.64 24.92
CA ARG A 262 -2.52 8.22 25.06
C ARG A 262 -1.38 7.84 24.08
N SER A 263 -1.41 6.62 23.56
CA SER A 263 -0.37 6.05 22.68
C SER A 263 -0.08 6.91 21.46
N TYR A 264 -1.12 7.43 20.80
CA TYR A 264 -0.95 8.34 19.66
C TYR A 264 -0.17 9.61 20.05
N TYR A 265 -0.56 10.26 21.14
CA TYR A 265 0.12 11.46 21.64
C TYR A 265 1.60 11.19 21.91
N THR A 266 1.91 10.05 22.54
CA THR A 266 3.29 9.65 22.83
C THR A 266 4.09 9.43 21.54
N LEU A 267 3.51 8.75 20.54
CA LEU A 267 4.15 8.55 19.23
C LEU A 267 4.49 9.87 18.55
N ILE A 268 3.55 10.82 18.54
CA ILE A 268 3.76 12.13 17.92
C ILE A 268 4.81 12.95 18.68
N LYS A 269 4.76 12.94 20.01
CA LYS A 269 5.73 13.64 20.84
C LYS A 269 7.16 13.14 20.60
N ASN A 270 7.35 11.83 20.55
CA ASN A 270 8.65 11.24 20.26
C ASN A 270 9.16 11.62 18.86
N GLN A 271 8.28 11.69 17.85
CA GLN A 271 8.67 12.14 16.51
C GLN A 271 9.10 13.61 16.47
N LEU A 272 8.44 14.47 17.23
CA LEU A 272 8.83 15.89 17.36
C LEU A 272 10.16 16.07 18.09
N GLU A 273 10.41 15.26 19.13
CA GLU A 273 11.67 15.29 19.90
C GLU A 273 12.87 14.74 19.11
N LEU A 274 12.65 13.77 18.20
CA LEU A 274 13.68 13.21 17.32
C LEU A 274 13.94 14.06 16.08
N GLY A 275 13.05 14.99 15.76
CA GLY A 275 13.16 15.90 14.60
C GLY A 275 13.81 17.25 14.94
N MET A 276 14.23 17.46 16.20
CA MET A 276 15.09 18.54 16.63
C MET A 276 16.54 18.03 16.71
#